data_97fedcef1ed73f2d37aafa283613fc9c
#
_entry.id   97fedcef1ed73f2d37aafa283613fc9c
#
_cell.length_a   1.000
_cell.length_b   1.000
_cell.length_c   1.000
_cell.angle_alpha   90.00
_cell.angle_beta   90.00
_cell.angle_gamma   90.00
#
_symmetry.space_group_name_H-M   'P 1'
#
loop_
_entity.id
_entity.type
_entity.pdbx_description
1 polymer ?
#
loop_
_entity_poly.entity_id
_entity_poly.type
_entity_poly.pdbx_seq_one_letter_code
_entity_poly.pdbx_strand_id
1 'polypeptide(L)'
;MTKPLRIAINGYGRIGRCFLRALHESPCREHLTVVAINEPAALESIAYLTQFDSTHGRFPSTVALQGQQLLIDGQAIAVSHETTPEAVNWKALGIDLVVECSGHYSTRPELERFIAAGCPRLLLSHPANSAADVDATI
;
A
#
# COMPACT_ATOMS: atom_id res chain seq x y z
N MET A 1 -21.83 -10.25 8.50
CA MET A 1 -20.73 -10.26 7.52
C MET A 1 -19.61 -9.35 8.00
N THR A 2 -18.40 -9.84 7.97
CA THR A 2 -17.24 -9.06 8.35
C THR A 2 -16.83 -8.15 7.20
N LYS A 3 -16.60 -6.87 7.49
CA LYS A 3 -16.10 -5.94 6.48
C LYS A 3 -14.65 -6.28 6.14
N PRO A 4 -14.22 -6.16 4.87
CA PRO A 4 -12.82 -6.34 4.53
C PRO A 4 -11.93 -5.33 5.27
N LEU A 5 -10.74 -5.76 5.66
CA LEU A 5 -9.70 -4.85 6.15
C LEU A 5 -9.28 -3.90 5.03
N ARG A 6 -9.29 -2.62 5.33
CA ARG A 6 -8.94 -1.58 4.36
C ARG A 6 -7.45 -1.27 4.48
N ILE A 7 -6.72 -1.47 3.40
CA ILE A 7 -5.26 -1.41 3.38
C ILE A 7 -4.80 -0.24 2.52
N ALA A 8 -3.81 0.50 3.02
CA ALA A 8 -3.04 1.44 2.23
C ALA A 8 -1.63 0.91 2.05
N ILE A 9 -1.07 1.10 0.86
CA ILE A 9 0.32 0.75 0.55
C ILE A 9 1.13 2.04 0.53
N ASN A 10 2.20 2.11 1.34
CA ASN A 10 3.14 3.22 1.28
C ASN A 10 4.42 2.76 0.58
N GLY A 11 4.69 3.36 -0.58
CA GLY A 11 5.77 2.94 -1.45
C GLY A 11 5.31 1.86 -2.42
N TYR A 12 5.29 2.20 -3.71
CA TYR A 12 4.75 1.33 -4.75
C TYR A 12 5.83 0.92 -5.74
N GLY A 13 6.98 0.50 -5.18
CA GLY A 13 8.02 -0.14 -5.94
C GLY A 13 7.68 -1.61 -6.20
N ARG A 14 8.69 -2.44 -6.39
CA ARG A 14 8.48 -3.85 -6.72
C ARG A 14 7.66 -4.59 -5.66
N ILE A 15 7.97 -4.37 -4.39
CA ILE A 15 7.31 -5.08 -3.28
C ILE A 15 5.85 -4.67 -3.19
N GLY A 16 5.55 -3.36 -3.22
CA GLY A 16 4.17 -2.87 -3.16
C GLY A 16 3.33 -3.37 -4.32
N ARG A 17 3.88 -3.36 -5.54
CA ARG A 17 3.20 -3.89 -6.73
C ARG A 17 2.95 -5.38 -6.62
N CYS A 18 3.92 -6.14 -6.16
CA CYS A 18 3.77 -7.59 -5.97
C CYS A 18 2.71 -7.90 -4.92
N PHE A 19 2.67 -7.12 -3.84
CA PHE A 19 1.65 -7.26 -2.81
C PHE A 19 0.24 -7.07 -3.39
N LEU A 20 0.04 -5.99 -4.13
CA LEU A 20 -1.27 -5.70 -4.74
C LEU A 20 -1.69 -6.83 -5.68
N ARG A 21 -0.80 -7.26 -6.57
CA ARG A 21 -1.10 -8.32 -7.55
C ARG A 21 -1.41 -9.64 -6.85
N ALA A 22 -0.59 -10.02 -5.87
CA ALA A 22 -0.78 -11.25 -5.12
C ALA A 22 -2.12 -11.25 -4.38
N LEU A 23 -2.49 -10.11 -3.79
CA LEU A 23 -3.77 -9.98 -3.09
C LEU A 23 -4.96 -10.15 -4.04
N HIS A 24 -4.91 -9.52 -5.21
CA HIS A 24 -5.98 -9.63 -6.21
C HIS A 24 -6.14 -11.06 -6.76
N GLU A 25 -5.07 -11.83 -6.79
CA GLU A 25 -5.09 -13.21 -7.26
C GLU A 25 -5.39 -14.20 -6.13
N SER A 26 -5.42 -13.74 -4.88
CA SER A 26 -5.62 -14.56 -3.69
C SER A 26 -7.10 -14.69 -3.33
N PRO A 27 -7.51 -15.85 -2.77
CA PRO A 27 -8.84 -15.96 -2.16
C PRO A 27 -9.03 -14.99 -0.99
N CYS A 28 -7.95 -14.49 -0.38
CA CYS A 28 -8.01 -13.52 0.72
C CYS A 28 -8.55 -12.15 0.31
N ARG A 29 -8.69 -11.86 -0.99
CA ARG A 29 -9.22 -10.58 -1.48
C ARG A 29 -10.63 -10.28 -0.97
N GLU A 30 -11.34 -11.28 -0.50
CA GLU A 30 -12.67 -11.09 0.11
C GLU A 30 -12.57 -10.49 1.52
N HIS A 31 -11.40 -10.60 2.16
CA HIS A 31 -11.17 -10.17 3.54
C HIS A 31 -10.23 -8.97 3.63
N LEU A 32 -9.49 -8.69 2.57
CA LEU A 32 -8.48 -7.63 2.51
C LEU A 32 -8.68 -6.84 1.23
N THR A 33 -8.74 -5.52 1.32
CA THR A 33 -8.87 -4.67 0.13
C THR A 33 -7.89 -3.51 0.19
N VAL A 34 -7.19 -3.26 -0.92
CA VAL A 34 -6.33 -2.08 -1.06
C VAL A 34 -7.21 -0.92 -1.49
N VAL A 35 -7.24 0.14 -0.68
CA VAL A 35 -8.06 1.32 -0.94
C VAL A 35 -7.24 2.56 -1.24
N ALA A 36 -5.94 2.54 -0.94
CA ALA A 36 -5.06 3.68 -1.14
C ALA A 36 -3.63 3.25 -1.42
N ILE A 37 -2.95 4.04 -2.23
CA ILE A 37 -1.51 3.92 -2.51
C ILE A 37 -0.91 5.30 -2.34
N ASN A 38 0.20 5.39 -1.60
CA ASN A 38 1.03 6.59 -1.57
C ASN A 38 2.36 6.27 -2.22
N GLU A 39 2.68 6.99 -3.30
CA GLU A 39 3.91 6.79 -4.08
C GLU A 39 4.30 8.10 -4.76
N PRO A 40 5.55 8.60 -4.56
CA PRO A 40 5.98 9.84 -5.22
C PRO A 40 5.98 9.80 -6.74
N ALA A 41 6.10 8.62 -7.35
CA ALA A 41 6.11 8.50 -8.82
C ALA A 41 4.76 8.91 -9.42
N ALA A 42 4.77 9.27 -10.71
CA ALA A 42 3.59 9.74 -11.41
C ALA A 42 2.50 8.65 -11.53
N LEU A 43 1.24 9.09 -11.56
CA LEU A 43 0.08 8.19 -11.61
C LEU A 43 0.12 7.28 -12.85
N GLU A 44 0.54 7.80 -13.99
CA GLU A 44 0.66 7.02 -15.23
C GLU A 44 1.69 5.91 -15.10
N SER A 45 2.80 6.16 -14.42
CA SER A 45 3.81 5.15 -14.14
C SER A 45 3.28 4.07 -13.21
N ILE A 46 2.53 4.47 -12.20
CA ILE A 46 1.89 3.55 -11.25
C ILE A 46 0.95 2.60 -12.01
N ALA A 47 0.10 3.16 -12.87
CA ALA A 47 -0.84 2.37 -13.67
C ALA A 47 -0.11 1.40 -14.61
N TYR A 48 0.88 1.88 -15.34
CA TYR A 48 1.65 1.06 -16.27
C TYR A 48 2.34 -0.10 -15.55
N LEU A 49 3.02 0.19 -14.44
CA LEU A 49 3.75 -0.82 -13.69
C LEU A 49 2.83 -1.80 -12.96
N THR A 50 1.59 -1.41 -12.67
CA THR A 50 0.58 -2.34 -12.15
C THR A 50 0.16 -3.33 -13.22
N GLN A 51 -0.04 -2.86 -14.46
CA GLN A 51 -0.49 -3.69 -15.56
C GLN A 51 0.61 -4.64 -16.05
N PHE A 52 1.86 -4.16 -16.09
CA PHE A 52 2.98 -4.90 -16.68
C PHE A 52 4.13 -5.05 -15.70
N ASP A 53 4.66 -6.27 -15.61
CA ASP A 53 5.81 -6.60 -14.76
C ASP A 53 6.76 -7.47 -15.56
N SER A 54 8.07 -7.14 -15.54
CA SER A 54 9.08 -7.88 -16.30
C SER A 54 9.25 -9.32 -15.83
N THR A 55 8.93 -9.61 -14.57
CA THR A 55 9.07 -10.95 -13.99
C THR A 55 7.77 -11.75 -14.06
N HIS A 56 6.63 -11.10 -13.75
CA HIS A 56 5.34 -11.76 -13.62
C HIS A 56 4.41 -11.52 -14.82
N GLY A 57 4.84 -10.70 -15.79
CA GLY A 57 4.09 -10.43 -16.98
C GLY A 57 2.90 -9.51 -16.77
N ARG A 58 1.91 -9.60 -17.65
CA ARG A 58 0.73 -8.76 -17.61
C ARG A 58 -0.21 -9.18 -16.49
N PHE A 59 -0.67 -8.18 -15.71
CA PHE A 59 -1.68 -8.39 -14.69
C PHE A 59 -3.01 -8.79 -15.35
N PRO A 60 -3.68 -9.87 -14.89
CA PRO A 60 -4.91 -10.32 -15.55
C PRO A 60 -6.11 -9.41 -15.32
N SER A 61 -6.07 -8.55 -14.30
CA SER A 61 -7.16 -7.61 -14.01
C SER A 61 -7.07 -6.38 -14.91
N THR A 62 -8.21 -5.71 -15.12
CA THR A 62 -8.27 -4.46 -15.86
C THR A 62 -7.72 -3.32 -15.02
N VAL A 63 -6.80 -2.54 -15.58
CA VAL A 63 -6.20 -1.37 -14.93
C VAL A 63 -6.55 -0.13 -15.73
N ALA A 64 -7.12 0.88 -15.08
CA ALA A 64 -7.51 2.15 -15.69
C ALA A 64 -7.24 3.31 -14.74
N LEU A 65 -7.32 4.53 -15.24
CA LEU A 65 -7.17 5.75 -14.46
C LEU A 65 -8.46 6.56 -14.49
N GLN A 66 -8.81 7.16 -13.37
CA GLN A 66 -9.92 8.10 -13.27
C GLN A 66 -9.57 9.20 -12.28
N GLY A 67 -9.24 10.40 -12.79
CA GLY A 67 -8.76 11.49 -11.94
C GLY A 67 -7.45 11.10 -11.26
N GLN A 68 -7.41 11.20 -9.94
CA GLN A 68 -6.27 10.77 -9.12
C GLN A 68 -6.47 9.37 -8.54
N GLN A 69 -7.27 8.55 -9.21
CA GLN A 69 -7.56 7.20 -8.76
C GLN A 69 -7.08 6.17 -9.77
N LEU A 70 -6.61 5.05 -9.25
CA LEU A 70 -6.32 3.85 -10.01
C LEU A 70 -7.54 2.93 -9.92
N LEU A 71 -8.04 2.47 -11.05
CA LEU A 71 -9.16 1.54 -11.07
C LEU A 71 -8.64 0.14 -11.42
N ILE A 72 -8.93 -0.83 -10.56
CA ILE A 72 -8.60 -2.24 -10.82
C ILE A 72 -9.93 -3.00 -10.84
N ASP A 73 -10.29 -3.53 -12.00
CA ASP A 73 -11.59 -4.17 -12.24
C ASP A 73 -12.76 -3.28 -11.81
N GLY A 74 -12.62 -1.97 -12.00
CA GLY A 74 -13.63 -0.99 -11.63
C GLY A 74 -13.59 -0.54 -10.17
N GLN A 75 -12.76 -1.14 -9.34
CA GLN A 75 -12.63 -0.76 -7.94
C GLN A 75 -11.61 0.38 -7.80
N ALA A 76 -12.03 1.48 -7.19
CA ALA A 76 -11.20 2.67 -7.07
C ALA A 76 -10.19 2.56 -5.93
N ILE A 77 -8.95 2.96 -6.24
CA ILE A 77 -7.86 3.09 -5.26
C ILE A 77 -7.41 4.53 -5.29
N ALA A 78 -7.46 5.22 -4.15
CA ALA A 78 -6.97 6.59 -4.04
C ALA A 78 -5.44 6.60 -4.12
N VAL A 79 -4.88 7.52 -4.91
CA VAL A 79 -3.43 7.63 -5.07
C VAL A 79 -2.97 9.00 -4.60
N SER A 80 -1.94 9.02 -3.76
CA SER A 80 -1.25 10.22 -3.33
C SER A 80 0.24 10.10 -3.65
N HIS A 81 0.94 11.25 -3.68
CA HIS A 81 2.32 11.33 -4.12
C HIS A 81 3.21 12.01 -3.08
N GLU A 82 2.90 11.81 -1.81
CA GLU A 82 3.59 12.49 -0.72
C GLU A 82 4.92 11.80 -0.39
N THR A 83 5.90 12.59 0.04
CA THR A 83 7.23 12.09 0.38
C THR A 83 7.40 11.78 1.86
N THR A 84 6.44 12.19 2.70
CA THR A 84 6.48 11.91 4.14
C THR A 84 5.16 11.32 4.62
N PRO A 85 5.19 10.49 5.68
CA PRO A 85 3.95 9.90 6.22
C PRO A 85 2.97 10.96 6.73
N GLU A 86 3.48 12.04 7.30
CA GLU A 86 2.67 13.09 7.89
C GLU A 86 1.84 13.87 6.86
N ALA A 87 2.28 13.88 5.62
CA ALA A 87 1.60 14.60 4.54
C ALA A 87 0.37 13.86 4.00
N VAL A 88 0.27 12.55 4.28
CA VAL A 88 -0.88 11.74 3.84
C VAL A 88 -1.98 11.81 4.89
N ASN A 89 -3.21 12.09 4.47
CA ASN A 89 -4.34 12.12 5.38
C ASN A 89 -4.92 10.71 5.56
N TRP A 90 -4.23 9.88 6.35
CA TRP A 90 -4.59 8.49 6.58
C TRP A 90 -5.99 8.34 7.15
N LYS A 91 -6.40 9.24 8.06
CA LYS A 91 -7.72 9.18 8.69
C LYS A 91 -8.85 9.36 7.68
N ALA A 92 -8.67 10.27 6.72
CA ALA A 92 -9.68 10.50 5.69
C ALA A 92 -9.84 9.31 4.76
N LEU A 93 -8.83 8.47 4.62
CA LEU A 93 -8.88 7.28 3.79
C LEU A 93 -9.63 6.12 4.46
N GLY A 94 -9.87 6.19 5.76
CA GLY A 94 -10.61 5.16 6.49
C GLY A 94 -9.93 3.80 6.48
N ILE A 95 -8.60 3.80 6.59
CA ILE A 95 -7.80 2.57 6.53
C ILE A 95 -7.68 1.88 7.88
N ASP A 96 -7.46 0.58 7.85
CA ASP A 96 -7.23 -0.24 9.04
C ASP A 96 -5.76 -0.60 9.20
N LEU A 97 -4.99 -0.62 8.09
CA LEU A 97 -3.60 -1.05 8.10
C LEU A 97 -2.84 -0.35 6.98
N VAL A 98 -1.62 0.10 7.28
CA VAL A 98 -0.66 0.54 6.27
C VAL A 98 0.39 -0.55 6.09
N VAL A 99 0.63 -0.95 4.84
CA VAL A 99 1.75 -1.82 4.48
C VAL A 99 2.88 -0.91 4.01
N GLU A 100 3.96 -0.85 4.77
CA GLU A 100 5.10 0.01 4.48
C GLU A 100 6.08 -0.74 3.57
N CYS A 101 6.14 -0.32 2.30
CA CYS A 101 6.94 -0.97 1.26
C CYS A 101 8.01 -0.05 0.66
N SER A 102 8.21 1.15 1.22
CA SER A 102 9.18 2.10 0.66
C SER A 102 10.63 1.74 1.00
N GLY A 103 10.84 1.01 2.10
CA GLY A 103 12.18 0.67 2.58
C GLY A 103 12.88 1.79 3.33
N HIS A 104 12.21 2.93 3.56
CA HIS A 104 12.83 4.11 4.17
C HIS A 104 12.66 4.19 5.69
N TYR A 105 11.83 3.35 6.28
CA TYR A 105 11.46 3.45 7.70
C TYR A 105 11.70 2.11 8.38
N SER A 106 12.64 2.08 9.33
CA SER A 106 13.08 0.82 9.97
C SER A 106 13.25 0.90 11.47
N THR A 107 13.26 2.11 12.06
CA THR A 107 13.41 2.30 13.50
C THR A 107 12.07 2.62 14.13
N ARG A 108 11.91 2.34 15.43
CA ARG A 108 10.66 2.64 16.14
C ARG A 108 10.26 4.12 16.03
N PRO A 109 11.15 5.11 16.22
CA PRO A 109 10.76 6.51 16.04
C PRO A 109 10.26 6.82 14.63
N GLU A 110 10.85 6.23 13.60
CA GLU A 110 10.40 6.39 12.22
C GLU A 110 9.02 5.77 12.00
N LEU A 111 8.80 4.57 12.56
CA LEU A 111 7.53 3.86 12.43
C LEU A 111 6.40 4.54 13.19
N GLU A 112 6.71 5.13 14.34
CA GLU A 112 5.74 5.87 15.14
C GLU A 112 5.23 7.13 14.43
N ARG A 113 5.95 7.67 13.44
CA ARG A 113 5.49 8.78 12.62
C ARG A 113 4.19 8.41 11.89
N PHE A 114 4.06 7.18 11.41
CA PHE A 114 2.82 6.71 10.78
C PHE A 114 1.66 6.67 11.77
N ILE A 115 1.91 6.15 12.96
CA ILE A 115 0.89 6.05 14.01
C ILE A 115 0.44 7.45 14.43
N ALA A 116 1.38 8.37 14.63
CA ALA A 116 1.08 9.76 14.98
C ALA A 116 0.31 10.47 13.86
N ALA A 117 0.54 10.09 12.60
CA ALA A 117 -0.16 10.66 11.46
C ALA A 117 -1.58 10.08 11.27
N GLY A 118 -1.97 9.10 12.04
CA GLY A 118 -3.32 8.55 12.03
C GLY A 118 -3.46 7.12 11.52
N CYS A 119 -2.35 6.41 11.28
CA CYS A 119 -2.41 5.01 10.89
C CYS A 119 -2.72 4.14 12.11
N PRO A 120 -3.77 3.31 12.08
CA PRO A 120 -4.09 2.46 13.23
C PRO A 120 -3.07 1.35 13.46
N ARG A 121 -2.55 0.77 12.38
CA ARG A 121 -1.58 -0.33 12.41
C ARG A 121 -0.63 -0.21 11.24
N LEU A 122 0.58 -0.77 11.41
CA LEU A 122 1.62 -0.72 10.39
C LEU A 122 2.26 -2.10 10.26
N LEU A 123 2.35 -2.57 9.01
CA LEU A 123 3.06 -3.80 8.67
C LEU A 123 4.27 -3.44 7.81
N LEU A 124 5.46 -3.81 8.28
CA LEU A 124 6.69 -3.60 7.53
C LEU A 124 6.91 -4.75 6.55
N SER A 125 7.25 -4.41 5.31
CA SER A 125 7.57 -5.41 4.28
C SER A 125 9.03 -5.84 4.32
N HIS A 126 9.85 -5.19 5.14
CA HIS A 126 11.29 -5.48 5.28
C HIS A 126 11.64 -5.55 6.77
N PRO A 127 12.79 -6.15 7.14
CA PRO A 127 13.17 -6.22 8.55
C PRO A 127 13.38 -4.84 9.16
N ALA A 128 12.92 -4.66 10.41
CA ALA A 128 13.28 -3.49 11.20
C ALA A 128 14.77 -3.57 11.60
N ASN A 129 15.31 -2.45 12.08
CA ASN A 129 16.72 -2.42 12.50
C ASN A 129 17.00 -3.39 13.67
N SER A 130 16.01 -3.55 14.56
CA SER A 130 16.13 -4.50 15.67
C SER A 130 14.73 -4.96 16.10
N ALA A 131 14.67 -6.04 16.88
CA ALA A 131 13.41 -6.55 17.42
C ALA A 131 12.72 -5.53 18.34
N ALA A 132 13.48 -4.61 18.94
CA ALA A 132 12.92 -3.57 19.80
C ALA A 132 12.17 -2.49 19.03
N ASP A 133 12.40 -2.37 17.72
CA ASP A 133 11.75 -1.36 16.87
C ASP A 133 10.33 -1.73 16.47
N VAL A 134 9.92 -2.96 16.67
CA VAL A 134 8.60 -3.46 16.32
C VAL A 134 7.96 -4.20 17.49
N ASP A 135 6.63 -4.31 17.47
CA ASP A 135 5.90 -5.02 18.52
C ASP A 135 5.95 -6.53 18.32
N ALA A 136 6.02 -6.99 17.08
CA ALA A 136 6.11 -8.39 16.72
C ALA A 136 6.81 -8.57 15.39
N THR A 137 7.48 -9.70 15.23
CA THR A 137 8.10 -10.12 13.97
C THR A 137 7.49 -11.45 13.55
N ILE A 138 7.07 -11.50 12.30
CA ILE A 138 6.44 -12.69 11.71
C ILE A 138 7.45 -13.46 10.88
#